data_74ae486b23517b09eb6051a29a57f639
#
_entry.id   74ae486b23517b09eb6051a29a57f639
#
_cell.length_a   1.000
_cell.length_b   1.000
_cell.length_c   1.000
_cell.angle_alpha   90.00
_cell.angle_beta   90.00
_cell.angle_gamma   90.00
#
_symmetry.space_group_name_H-M   'P 1'
#
loop_
_entity.id
_entity.type
_entity.pdbx_description
1 polymer ?
#
loop_
_entity_poly.entity_id
_entity_poly.type
_entity_poly.pdbx_seq_one_letter_code
_entity_poly.pdbx_strand_id
1 'polypeptide(L)'
;MIYQANKRQFGALEGLAHWCAEYYYTLERLGADDAEMPAIRKDVSFCMDRCDALGVPYWAQNAALAWAENWRATKAEYFDAAMAKRGITCKGGATA
;
A
#
# COMPACT_ATOMS: atom_id res chain seq x y z
N MET A 1 11.06 -6.03 -13.84
CA MET A 1 9.76 -5.73 -14.45
C MET A 1 9.39 -4.29 -14.16
N ILE A 2 8.78 -3.59 -15.11
CA ILE A 2 8.40 -2.19 -14.95
C ILE A 2 6.89 -2.08 -15.10
N TYR A 3 6.28 -1.32 -14.20
CA TYR A 3 4.84 -1.03 -14.24
C TYR A 3 4.63 0.47 -14.11
N GLN A 4 3.95 1.05 -15.09
CA GLN A 4 3.60 2.47 -15.07
C GLN A 4 2.11 2.59 -14.77
N ALA A 5 1.80 2.97 -13.54
CA ALA A 5 0.43 3.13 -13.06
C ALA A 5 -0.13 4.50 -13.47
N ASN A 6 -1.43 4.57 -13.72
CA ASN A 6 -2.10 5.85 -13.80
C ASN A 6 -2.35 6.38 -12.38
N LYS A 7 -2.84 7.61 -12.25
CA LYS A 7 -3.03 8.24 -10.94
C LYS A 7 -4.00 7.47 -10.04
N ARG A 8 -5.05 6.89 -10.61
CA ARG A 8 -6.03 6.11 -9.84
C ARG A 8 -5.41 4.81 -9.33
N GLN A 9 -4.66 4.12 -10.18
CA GLN A 9 -3.97 2.89 -9.83
C GLN A 9 -2.90 3.16 -8.77
N PHE A 10 -2.12 4.21 -8.94
CA PHE A 10 -1.08 4.57 -7.97
C PHE A 10 -1.68 4.98 -6.63
N GLY A 11 -2.78 5.74 -6.66
CA GLY A 11 -3.51 6.10 -5.44
C GLY A 11 -4.05 4.89 -4.70
N ALA A 12 -4.50 3.86 -5.43
CA ALA A 12 -4.95 2.62 -4.83
C ALA A 12 -3.80 1.87 -4.13
N LEU A 13 -2.60 1.89 -4.73
CA LEU A 13 -1.41 1.32 -4.11
C LEU A 13 -1.01 2.09 -2.84
N GLU A 14 -1.09 3.41 -2.88
CA GLU A 14 -0.82 4.25 -1.70
C GLU A 14 -1.79 3.91 -0.56
N GLY A 15 -3.08 3.79 -0.89
CA GLY A 15 -4.10 3.42 0.08
C GLY A 15 -3.84 2.05 0.70
N LEU A 16 -3.46 1.08 -0.14
CA LEU A 16 -3.12 -0.26 0.32
C LEU A 16 -1.94 -0.24 1.28
N ALA A 17 -0.88 0.50 0.92
CA ALA A 17 0.31 0.62 1.74
C ALA A 17 -0.02 1.31 3.07
N HIS A 18 -0.81 2.38 3.04
CA HIS A 18 -1.22 3.11 4.23
C HIS A 18 -1.96 2.21 5.22
N TRP A 19 -3.00 1.50 4.76
CA TRP A 19 -3.79 0.66 5.64
C TRP A 19 -3.03 -0.56 6.13
N CYS A 20 -2.14 -1.08 5.29
CA CYS A 20 -1.29 -2.20 5.71
C CYS A 20 -0.29 -1.76 6.79
N ALA A 21 0.28 -0.56 6.67
CA ALA A 21 1.15 -0.01 7.71
C ALA A 21 0.38 0.21 9.01
N GLU A 22 -0.86 0.72 8.94
CA GLU A 22 -1.73 0.87 10.09
C GLU A 22 -2.04 -0.48 10.73
N TYR A 23 -2.24 -1.51 9.93
CA TYR A 23 -2.45 -2.87 10.41
C TYR A 23 -1.27 -3.36 11.24
N TYR A 24 -0.04 -3.24 10.71
CA TYR A 24 1.15 -3.67 11.44
C TYR A 24 1.41 -2.84 12.68
N TYR A 25 1.17 -1.54 12.60
CA TYR A 25 1.30 -0.64 13.75
C TYR A 25 0.36 -1.06 14.88
N THR A 26 -0.92 -1.27 14.56
CA THR A 26 -1.93 -1.63 15.55
C THR A 26 -1.69 -3.03 16.11
N LEU A 27 -1.31 -3.97 15.24
CA LEU A 27 -0.99 -5.34 15.65
C LEU A 27 0.12 -5.34 16.70
N GLU A 28 1.15 -4.53 16.49
CA GLU A 28 2.27 -4.46 17.43
C GLU A 28 1.90 -3.79 18.75
N ARG A 29 1.13 -2.71 18.68
CA ARG A 29 0.76 -1.95 19.87
C ARG A 29 -0.31 -2.61 20.72
N LEU A 30 -1.33 -3.15 20.09
CA LEU A 30 -2.54 -3.59 20.76
C LEU A 30 -2.75 -5.11 20.72
N GLY A 31 -2.13 -5.79 19.78
CA GLY A 31 -2.25 -7.24 19.62
C GLY A 31 -3.34 -7.64 18.65
N ALA A 32 -3.30 -8.92 18.24
CA ALA A 32 -4.18 -9.46 17.20
C ALA A 32 -5.65 -9.49 17.61
N ASP A 33 -5.91 -9.57 18.90
CA ASP A 33 -7.28 -9.70 19.43
C ASP A 33 -7.93 -8.36 19.76
N ASP A 34 -7.23 -7.26 19.47
CA ASP A 34 -7.79 -5.94 19.74
C ASP A 34 -9.04 -5.69 18.88
N ALA A 35 -9.98 -4.94 19.46
CA ALA A 35 -11.27 -4.67 18.82
C ALA A 35 -11.15 -3.85 17.51
N GLU A 36 -10.05 -3.12 17.33
CA GLU A 36 -9.82 -2.32 16.11
C GLU A 36 -9.32 -3.16 14.94
N MET A 37 -8.74 -4.32 15.21
CA MET A 37 -8.12 -5.15 14.17
C MET A 37 -9.06 -5.59 13.04
N PRO A 38 -10.30 -6.03 13.33
CA PRO A 38 -11.21 -6.43 12.25
C PRO A 38 -11.51 -5.30 11.27
N ALA A 39 -11.68 -4.08 11.75
CA ALA A 39 -11.97 -2.93 10.89
C ALA A 39 -10.76 -2.61 10.00
N ILE A 40 -9.55 -2.65 10.55
CA ILE A 40 -8.33 -2.37 9.78
C ILE A 40 -8.11 -3.43 8.71
N ARG A 41 -8.33 -4.71 9.04
CA ARG A 41 -8.23 -5.80 8.06
C ARG A 41 -9.22 -5.61 6.91
N LYS A 42 -10.42 -5.11 7.23
CA LYS A 42 -11.45 -4.83 6.24
C LYS A 42 -10.98 -3.70 5.30
N ASP A 43 -10.35 -2.67 5.84
CA ASP A 43 -9.83 -1.57 5.04
C ASP A 43 -8.70 -2.04 4.12
N VAL A 44 -7.82 -2.91 4.59
CA VAL A 44 -6.76 -3.49 3.75
C VAL A 44 -7.38 -4.31 2.62
N SER A 45 -8.36 -5.17 2.92
CA SER A 45 -9.06 -5.97 1.90
C SER A 45 -9.75 -5.08 0.87
N PHE A 46 -10.40 -4.02 1.31
CA PHE A 46 -11.05 -3.08 0.41
C PHE A 46 -10.04 -2.47 -0.56
N CYS A 47 -8.87 -2.08 -0.06
CA CYS A 47 -7.82 -1.51 -0.91
C CYS A 47 -7.26 -2.54 -1.90
N MET A 48 -7.11 -3.80 -1.49
CA MET A 48 -6.70 -4.87 -2.39
C MET A 48 -7.74 -5.09 -3.50
N ASP A 49 -9.00 -5.15 -3.14
CA ASP A 49 -10.09 -5.31 -4.12
C ASP A 49 -10.12 -4.14 -5.11
N ARG A 50 -9.88 -2.93 -4.62
CA ARG A 50 -9.81 -1.75 -5.48
C ARG A 50 -8.63 -1.82 -6.45
N CYS A 51 -7.47 -2.28 -5.97
CA CYS A 51 -6.31 -2.50 -6.84
C CYS A 51 -6.64 -3.50 -7.93
N ASP A 52 -7.30 -4.61 -7.58
CA ASP A 52 -7.69 -5.62 -8.54
C ASP A 52 -8.68 -5.06 -9.57
N ALA A 53 -9.68 -4.31 -9.10
CA ALA A 53 -10.68 -3.71 -9.99
C ALA A 53 -10.07 -2.71 -10.97
N LEU A 54 -8.98 -2.04 -10.58
CA LEU A 54 -8.28 -1.08 -11.42
C LEU A 54 -7.20 -1.73 -12.29
N GLY A 55 -7.02 -3.04 -12.20
CA GLY A 55 -6.04 -3.77 -13.00
C GLY A 55 -4.59 -3.63 -12.54
N VAL A 56 -4.38 -3.28 -11.28
CA VAL A 56 -3.03 -3.20 -10.71
C VAL A 56 -2.43 -4.60 -10.64
N PRO A 57 -1.24 -4.85 -11.21
CA PRO A 57 -0.63 -6.18 -11.16
C PRO A 57 -0.39 -6.66 -9.73
N TYR A 58 -0.54 -7.96 -9.52
CA TYR A 58 -0.38 -8.55 -8.19
C TYR A 58 0.99 -8.28 -7.59
N TRP A 59 2.04 -8.35 -8.42
CA TRP A 59 3.40 -8.11 -7.92
C TRP A 59 3.59 -6.67 -7.42
N ALA A 60 2.87 -5.71 -8.02
CA ALA A 60 2.92 -4.32 -7.57
C ALA A 60 2.20 -4.16 -6.23
N GLN A 61 1.09 -4.85 -6.04
CA GLN A 61 0.39 -4.88 -4.75
C GLN A 61 1.30 -5.48 -3.67
N ASN A 62 1.98 -6.59 -3.98
CA ASN A 62 2.91 -7.22 -3.04
C ASN A 62 4.07 -6.30 -2.68
N ALA A 63 4.55 -5.50 -3.62
CA ALA A 63 5.61 -4.52 -3.34
C ALA A 63 5.12 -3.46 -2.34
N ALA A 64 3.89 -2.98 -2.48
CA ALA A 64 3.31 -2.03 -1.53
C ALA A 64 3.13 -2.66 -0.15
N LEU A 65 2.68 -3.91 -0.08
CA LEU A 65 2.54 -4.63 1.18
C LEU A 65 3.87 -4.84 1.87
N ALA A 66 4.90 -5.24 1.11
CA ALA A 66 6.25 -5.45 1.66
C ALA A 66 6.84 -4.15 2.20
N TRP A 67 6.63 -3.05 1.51
CA TRP A 67 7.06 -1.74 1.99
C TRP A 67 6.39 -1.40 3.33
N ALA A 68 5.10 -1.67 3.43
CA ALA A 68 4.31 -1.36 4.62
C ALA A 68 4.67 -2.23 5.84
N GLU A 69 5.22 -3.43 5.65
CA GLU A 69 5.66 -4.27 6.76
C GLU A 69 6.69 -3.57 7.63
N ASN A 70 7.50 -2.70 7.05
CA ASN A 70 8.48 -1.93 7.78
C ASN A 70 7.90 -0.58 8.21
N TRP A 71 6.74 -0.61 8.84
CA TRP A 71 5.96 0.59 9.16
C TRP A 71 6.73 1.63 9.98
N ARG A 72 7.72 1.21 10.75
CA ARG A 72 8.53 2.12 11.55
C ARG A 72 9.40 3.04 10.70
N ALA A 73 9.84 2.54 9.56
CA ALA A 73 10.71 3.27 8.64
C ALA A 73 9.95 3.85 7.45
N THR A 74 8.69 3.43 7.24
CA THR A 74 7.89 3.92 6.11
C THR A 74 7.24 5.24 6.43
N LYS A 75 7.30 6.17 5.49
CA LYS A 75 6.61 7.45 5.57
C LYS A 75 5.98 7.73 4.23
N ALA A 76 4.79 8.32 4.24
CA ALA A 76 4.03 8.59 3.01
C ALA A 76 4.88 9.34 1.98
N GLU A 77 5.70 10.28 2.41
CA GLU A 77 6.56 11.07 1.54
C GLU A 77 7.64 10.26 0.80
N TYR A 78 7.95 9.05 1.30
CA TYR A 78 8.97 8.18 0.68
C TYR A 78 8.36 7.10 -0.20
N PHE A 79 7.04 7.02 -0.27
CA PHE A 79 6.36 5.96 -1.01
C PHE A 79 6.75 5.95 -2.49
N ASP A 80 6.72 7.11 -3.12
CA ASP A 80 7.01 7.23 -4.55
C ASP A 80 8.41 6.71 -4.89
N ALA A 81 9.40 7.12 -4.11
CA ALA A 81 10.79 6.69 -4.32
C ALA A 81 10.95 5.20 -4.06
N ALA A 82 10.28 4.67 -3.03
CA ALA A 82 10.34 3.25 -2.70
C ALA A 82 9.72 2.40 -3.81
N MET A 83 8.59 2.84 -4.37
CA MET A 83 7.95 2.13 -5.49
C MET A 83 8.79 2.22 -6.76
N ALA A 84 9.40 3.37 -7.03
CA ALA A 84 10.27 3.53 -8.20
C ALA A 84 11.45 2.56 -8.17
N LYS A 85 12.03 2.31 -7.00
CA LYS A 85 13.10 1.33 -6.84
C LYS A 85 12.67 -0.09 -7.20
N ARG A 86 11.38 -0.36 -7.14
CA ARG A 86 10.80 -1.67 -7.47
C ARG A 86 10.21 -1.72 -8.88
N GLY A 87 10.45 -0.67 -9.68
CA GLY A 87 9.95 -0.61 -11.04
C GLY A 87 8.49 -0.18 -11.16
N ILE A 88 7.95 0.47 -10.13
CA ILE A 88 6.57 0.95 -10.12
C ILE A 88 6.60 2.48 -10.12
N THR A 89 6.08 3.08 -11.19
CA THR A 89 6.04 4.55 -11.31
C THR A 89 4.61 5.00 -11.62
N CYS A 90 4.33 6.26 -11.32
CA CYS A 90 3.05 6.86 -11.66
C CYS A 90 3.18 7.65 -12.97
N LYS A 91 2.29 7.36 -13.90
CA LYS A 91 2.24 8.06 -15.18
C LYS A 91 1.98 9.54 -14.96
N GLY A 92 2.85 10.38 -15.50
CA GLY A 92 2.77 11.83 -15.31
C GLY A 92 3.33 12.32 -13.99
N GLY A 93 3.86 11.41 -13.16
CA GLY A 93 4.41 11.72 -11.84
C GLY A 93 3.35 11.74 -10.76
N ALA A 94 3.64 11.10 -9.62
CA ALA A 94 2.69 10.98 -8.51
C ALA A 94 2.44 12.30 -7.79
N THR A 95 3.41 13.19 -7.80
CA THR A 95 3.36 14.48 -7.11
C THR A 95 2.93 15.63 -8.01
N ALA A 96 2.71 15.34 -9.25
CA ALA A 96 2.34 16.35 -10.23
C ALA A 96 0.89 16.82 -10.08
#